data_9cc6433dd1a7801770cbd1b59713a9c4
#
_entry.id   9cc6433dd1a7801770cbd1b59713a9c4
#
_cell.length_a   1.000
_cell.length_b   1.000
_cell.length_c   1.000
_cell.angle_alpha   90.00
_cell.angle_beta   90.00
_cell.angle_gamma   90.00
#
_symmetry.space_group_name_H-M   'P 1'
#
loop_
_entity.id
_entity.type
_entity.pdbx_description
1 polymer ?
#
loop_
_entity_poly.entity_id
_entity_poly.type
_entity_poly.pdbx_seq_one_letter_code
_entity_poly.pdbx_strand_id
1 'polypeptide(L)'
;MTPAPRRTAARLSVAVVLLMALSSGAGLFAYDLYRDNALVAARWYGSDLVTLGVAAPLLGIALLGAWGGSRRAVLVWMGMLAYSLHNAAFYLFGAAFNSLFLVYAALVALSGMALVFGLLSIDATALHRQVQPGLPVRWIGGFLAGVAVTLGGLYGAFSLRHVATGQGPALLDAMGPRAHLVAALHLTMVVPVGLLAASWLWQQPPWGYVWATLWAVAGAACMLSLSAATVAAVVVGPSTTWMPLLLWAPIGVGCVLVGGVLLRALRPDSRTR
;
A
#
# COMPACT_ATOMS: atom_id res chain seq x y z
N MET A 1 -0.48 13.41 20.63
CA MET A 1 -1.50 12.45 20.13
C MET A 1 -2.68 12.42 21.09
N THR A 2 -3.90 12.57 20.61
CA THR A 2 -5.13 12.49 21.41
C THR A 2 -5.39 11.02 21.80
N PRO A 3 -5.69 10.72 23.08
CA PRO A 3 -5.69 9.32 23.56
C PRO A 3 -6.86 8.47 23.06
N ALA A 4 -8.06 9.04 22.92
CA ALA A 4 -9.24 8.26 22.54
C ALA A 4 -9.19 7.75 21.07
N PRO A 5 -8.99 8.59 20.04
CA PRO A 5 -8.89 8.10 18.65
C PRO A 5 -7.76 7.09 18.47
N ARG A 6 -6.62 7.28 19.15
CA ARG A 6 -5.49 6.37 19.10
C ARG A 6 -5.84 4.96 19.62
N ARG A 7 -6.56 4.88 20.74
CA ARG A 7 -6.99 3.60 21.31
C ARG A 7 -7.94 2.87 20.36
N THR A 8 -8.87 3.59 19.76
CA THR A 8 -9.80 3.03 18.76
C THR A 8 -9.04 2.50 17.54
N ALA A 9 -8.16 3.32 16.95
CA ALA A 9 -7.32 2.90 15.83
C ALA A 9 -6.52 1.62 16.17
N ALA A 10 -5.92 1.57 17.36
CA ALA A 10 -5.13 0.42 17.77
C ALA A 10 -5.95 -0.87 17.92
N ARG A 11 -7.15 -0.80 18.51
CA ARG A 11 -8.05 -1.97 18.62
C ARG A 11 -8.48 -2.48 17.26
N LEU A 12 -8.86 -1.57 16.36
CA LEU A 12 -9.22 -1.93 14.98
C LEU A 12 -8.02 -2.55 14.24
N SER A 13 -6.81 -2.03 14.45
CA SER A 13 -5.60 -2.56 13.81
C SER A 13 -5.24 -3.97 14.27
N VAL A 14 -5.51 -4.34 15.52
CA VAL A 14 -5.36 -5.75 15.96
C VAL A 14 -6.27 -6.66 15.14
N ALA A 15 -7.55 -6.27 14.97
CA ALA A 15 -8.46 -7.04 14.13
C ALA A 15 -7.99 -7.10 12.67
N VAL A 16 -7.47 -5.99 12.12
CA VAL A 16 -6.90 -5.95 10.75
C VAL A 16 -5.73 -6.93 10.62
N VAL A 17 -4.77 -6.97 11.56
CA VAL A 17 -3.64 -7.91 11.52
C VAL A 17 -4.13 -9.36 11.51
N LEU A 18 -5.09 -9.69 12.37
CA LEU A 18 -5.65 -11.05 12.45
C LEU A 18 -6.39 -11.44 11.16
N LEU A 19 -7.18 -10.53 10.61
CA LEU A 19 -7.90 -10.80 9.37
C LEU A 19 -6.98 -10.86 8.15
N MET A 20 -5.90 -10.06 8.10
CA MET A 20 -4.85 -10.19 7.09
C MET A 20 -4.18 -11.56 7.15
N ALA A 21 -3.79 -12.01 8.34
CA ALA A 21 -3.17 -13.33 8.52
C ALA A 21 -4.15 -14.46 8.16
N LEU A 22 -5.42 -14.35 8.57
CA LEU A 22 -6.46 -15.31 8.24
C LEU A 22 -6.70 -15.41 6.74
N SER A 23 -6.91 -14.25 6.06
CA SER A 23 -7.24 -14.24 4.64
C SER A 23 -6.09 -14.73 3.78
N SER A 24 -4.87 -14.27 4.06
CA SER A 24 -3.69 -14.69 3.28
C SER A 24 -3.25 -16.12 3.63
N GLY A 25 -3.41 -16.55 4.88
CA GLY A 25 -3.21 -17.96 5.26
C GLY A 25 -4.19 -18.88 4.53
N ALA A 26 -5.47 -18.52 4.47
CA ALA A 26 -6.46 -19.26 3.70
C ALA A 26 -6.11 -19.25 2.19
N GLY A 27 -5.68 -18.11 1.64
CA GLY A 27 -5.26 -17.99 0.24
C GLY A 27 -4.08 -18.91 -0.14
N LEU A 28 -3.15 -19.15 0.82
CA LEU A 28 -1.99 -20.00 0.60
C LEU A 28 -2.27 -21.50 0.81
N PHE A 29 -3.14 -21.85 1.75
CA PHE A 29 -3.29 -23.22 2.24
C PHE A 29 -4.66 -23.85 1.95
N ALA A 30 -5.72 -23.07 1.65
CA ALA A 30 -7.02 -23.62 1.29
C ALA A 30 -7.08 -23.92 -0.20
N TYR A 31 -7.29 -25.20 -0.51
CA TYR A 31 -7.48 -25.66 -1.89
C TYR A 31 -8.71 -25.01 -2.52
N ASP A 32 -8.62 -24.57 -3.77
CA ASP A 32 -9.71 -24.03 -4.59
C ASP A 32 -10.40 -22.76 -4.03
N LEU A 33 -9.71 -21.98 -3.20
CA LEU A 33 -10.24 -20.71 -2.70
C LEU A 33 -10.47 -19.70 -3.83
N TYR A 34 -9.46 -19.54 -4.70
CA TYR A 34 -9.51 -18.60 -5.83
C TYR A 34 -10.14 -19.24 -7.05
N ARG A 35 -11.33 -18.74 -7.43
CA ARG A 35 -12.11 -19.19 -8.59
C ARG A 35 -11.83 -18.38 -9.85
N ASP A 36 -10.78 -17.56 -9.81
CA ASP A 36 -10.28 -16.79 -10.92
C ASP A 36 -9.54 -17.71 -11.91
N ASN A 37 -9.22 -17.19 -13.10
CA ASN A 37 -8.37 -17.93 -14.04
C ASN A 37 -6.98 -18.18 -13.43
N ALA A 38 -6.25 -19.16 -13.97
CA ALA A 38 -4.96 -19.60 -13.44
C ALA A 38 -3.92 -18.48 -13.32
N LEU A 39 -3.92 -17.49 -14.24
CA LEU A 39 -3.03 -16.34 -14.19
C LEU A 39 -3.31 -15.45 -12.99
N VAL A 40 -4.59 -15.14 -12.77
CA VAL A 40 -5.05 -14.28 -11.68
C VAL A 40 -4.90 -15.00 -10.34
N ALA A 41 -5.24 -16.28 -10.25
CA ALA A 41 -5.07 -17.09 -9.04
C ALA A 41 -3.59 -17.16 -8.59
N ALA A 42 -2.65 -17.35 -9.54
CA ALA A 42 -1.22 -17.31 -9.23
C ALA A 42 -0.77 -15.94 -8.69
N ARG A 43 -1.34 -14.85 -9.20
CA ARG A 43 -1.06 -13.49 -8.70
C ARG A 43 -1.58 -13.27 -7.27
N TRP A 44 -2.77 -13.80 -6.94
CA TRP A 44 -3.28 -13.79 -5.57
C TRP A 44 -2.34 -14.51 -4.63
N TYR A 45 -1.88 -15.71 -5.01
CA TYR A 45 -0.89 -16.47 -4.24
C TYR A 45 0.36 -15.67 -3.91
N GLY A 46 0.95 -14.97 -4.91
CA GLY A 46 2.12 -14.11 -4.69
C GLY A 46 1.84 -12.94 -3.75
N SER A 47 0.66 -12.33 -3.84
CA SER A 47 0.23 -11.25 -2.93
C SER A 47 0.02 -11.76 -1.50
N ASP A 48 -0.55 -12.95 -1.33
CA ASP A 48 -0.77 -13.59 -0.02
C ASP A 48 0.55 -13.93 0.68
N LEU A 49 1.56 -14.40 -0.06
CA LEU A 49 2.91 -14.62 0.49
C LEU A 49 3.47 -13.35 1.13
N VAL A 50 3.36 -12.22 0.45
CA VAL A 50 3.82 -10.92 0.98
C VAL A 50 2.95 -10.45 2.14
N THR A 51 1.64 -10.61 2.03
CA THR A 51 0.70 -10.16 3.08
C THR A 51 0.92 -10.95 4.36
N LEU A 52 1.05 -12.28 4.30
CA LEU A 52 1.27 -13.13 5.47
C LEU A 52 2.70 -13.01 6.01
N GLY A 53 3.70 -13.04 5.12
CA GLY A 53 5.11 -13.10 5.52
C GLY A 53 5.73 -11.75 5.89
N VAL A 54 5.20 -10.65 5.36
CA VAL A 54 5.80 -9.32 5.52
C VAL A 54 4.79 -8.30 6.07
N ALA A 55 3.65 -8.10 5.40
CA ALA A 55 2.80 -6.96 5.67
C ALA A 55 2.06 -7.07 7.01
N ALA A 56 1.46 -8.21 7.33
CA ALA A 56 0.77 -8.42 8.60
C ALA A 56 1.75 -8.39 9.79
N PRO A 57 2.93 -9.06 9.76
CA PRO A 57 3.94 -8.92 10.80
C PRO A 57 4.43 -7.47 10.97
N LEU A 58 4.71 -6.76 9.87
CA LEU A 58 5.19 -5.38 9.92
C LEU A 58 4.13 -4.44 10.52
N LEU A 59 2.85 -4.62 10.17
CA LEU A 59 1.74 -3.88 10.78
C LEU A 59 1.68 -4.15 12.30
N GLY A 60 1.81 -5.40 12.72
CA GLY A 60 1.83 -5.78 14.14
C GLY A 60 3.01 -5.17 14.90
N ILE A 61 4.22 -5.27 14.35
CA ILE A 61 5.45 -4.68 14.94
C ILE A 61 5.32 -3.15 15.02
N ALA A 62 4.83 -2.50 13.96
CA ALA A 62 4.63 -1.06 13.94
C ALA A 62 3.59 -0.63 14.99
N LEU A 63 2.51 -1.39 15.17
CA LEU A 63 1.50 -1.14 16.20
C LEU A 63 2.10 -1.25 17.60
N LEU A 64 2.89 -2.29 17.89
CA LEU A 64 3.59 -2.47 19.18
C LEU A 64 4.58 -1.34 19.44
N GLY A 65 5.39 -0.97 18.44
CA GLY A 65 6.31 0.16 18.54
C GLY A 65 5.59 1.51 18.75
N ALA A 66 4.43 1.68 18.13
CA ALA A 66 3.58 2.85 18.36
C ALA A 66 3.06 2.89 19.79
N TRP A 67 2.64 1.77 20.39
CA TRP A 67 2.27 1.70 21.81
C TRP A 67 3.44 2.06 22.73
N GLY A 68 4.66 1.63 22.39
CA GLY A 68 5.89 2.01 23.08
C GLY A 68 6.26 3.50 22.95
N GLY A 69 5.49 4.28 22.17
CA GLY A 69 5.66 5.74 22.02
C GLY A 69 6.55 6.15 20.84
N SER A 70 7.00 5.22 20.00
CA SER A 70 7.82 5.55 18.84
C SER A 70 7.03 6.26 17.76
N ARG A 71 7.47 7.47 17.39
CA ARG A 71 6.87 8.28 16.32
C ARG A 71 7.09 7.65 14.94
N ARG A 72 8.27 7.04 14.74
CA ARG A 72 8.57 6.32 13.51
C ARG A 72 7.62 5.15 13.31
N ALA A 73 7.39 4.37 14.36
CA ALA A 73 6.45 3.26 14.33
C ALA A 73 5.01 3.71 14.05
N VAL A 74 4.58 4.89 14.54
CA VAL A 74 3.27 5.48 14.21
C VAL A 74 3.13 5.70 12.71
N LEU A 75 4.14 6.28 12.06
CA LEU A 75 4.10 6.54 10.61
C LEU A 75 4.10 5.24 9.79
N VAL A 76 4.91 4.25 10.20
CA VAL A 76 4.90 2.92 9.57
C VAL A 76 3.54 2.25 9.76
N TRP A 77 2.97 2.30 10.98
CA TRP A 77 1.64 1.77 11.27
C TRP A 77 0.57 2.38 10.35
N MET A 78 0.54 3.72 10.19
CA MET A 78 -0.40 4.38 9.28
C MET A 78 -0.18 3.97 7.82
N GLY A 79 1.07 3.92 7.35
CA GLY A 79 1.39 3.47 6.00
C GLY A 79 0.97 2.02 5.74
N MET A 80 1.14 1.14 6.73
CA MET A 80 0.70 -0.26 6.62
C MET A 80 -0.82 -0.42 6.65
N LEU A 81 -1.56 0.45 7.38
CA LEU A 81 -3.02 0.51 7.29
C LEU A 81 -3.49 0.99 5.92
N ALA A 82 -2.81 1.96 5.31
CA ALA A 82 -3.10 2.40 3.94
C ALA A 82 -2.84 1.27 2.93
N TYR A 83 -1.75 0.50 3.08
CA TYR A 83 -1.51 -0.72 2.32
C TYR A 83 -2.64 -1.73 2.50
N SER A 84 -3.02 -2.04 3.76
CA SER A 84 -4.08 -3.01 4.06
C SER A 84 -5.40 -2.61 3.40
N LEU A 85 -5.78 -1.33 3.50
CA LEU A 85 -6.98 -0.79 2.85
C LEU A 85 -6.95 -1.00 1.34
N HIS A 86 -5.84 -0.60 0.67
CA HIS A 86 -5.67 -0.74 -0.76
C HIS A 86 -5.68 -2.21 -1.21
N ASN A 87 -4.90 -3.06 -0.52
CA ASN A 87 -4.79 -4.47 -0.85
C ASN A 87 -6.11 -5.22 -0.63
N ALA A 88 -6.81 -4.95 0.47
CA ALA A 88 -8.12 -5.54 0.74
C ALA A 88 -9.19 -5.08 -0.27
N ALA A 89 -9.16 -3.82 -0.70
CA ALA A 89 -10.03 -3.33 -1.77
C ALA A 89 -9.76 -4.06 -3.10
N PHE A 90 -8.49 -4.38 -3.37
CA PHE A 90 -8.11 -5.14 -4.54
C PHE A 90 -8.71 -6.55 -4.53
N TYR A 91 -8.69 -7.26 -3.39
CA TYR A 91 -9.36 -8.56 -3.23
C TYR A 91 -10.88 -8.42 -3.26
N LEU A 92 -11.46 -7.47 -2.52
CA LEU A 92 -12.92 -7.31 -2.41
C LEU A 92 -13.59 -7.08 -3.76
N PHE A 93 -12.99 -6.24 -4.60
CA PHE A 93 -13.56 -5.84 -5.88
C PHE A 93 -13.00 -6.62 -7.08
N GLY A 94 -11.83 -7.25 -6.94
CA GLY A 94 -11.11 -7.89 -8.03
C GLY A 94 -11.18 -9.41 -8.04
N ALA A 95 -11.14 -10.07 -6.88
CA ALA A 95 -11.23 -11.53 -6.83
C ALA A 95 -12.62 -12.03 -7.23
N ALA A 96 -12.69 -13.21 -7.81
CA ALA A 96 -13.95 -13.91 -7.99
C ALA A 96 -14.61 -14.17 -6.62
N PHE A 97 -15.95 -14.09 -6.58
CA PHE A 97 -16.69 -14.27 -5.33
C PHE A 97 -16.34 -15.62 -4.68
N ASN A 98 -15.85 -15.57 -3.44
CA ASN A 98 -15.38 -16.71 -2.69
C ASN A 98 -15.77 -16.62 -1.20
N SER A 99 -15.42 -17.64 -0.41
CA SER A 99 -15.77 -17.74 1.01
C SER A 99 -15.19 -16.63 1.90
N LEU A 100 -14.16 -15.91 1.45
CA LEU A 100 -13.54 -14.80 2.20
C LEU A 100 -14.12 -13.41 1.86
N PHE A 101 -15.18 -13.33 1.05
CA PHE A 101 -15.76 -12.04 0.64
C PHE A 101 -16.06 -11.11 1.83
N LEU A 102 -16.70 -11.64 2.90
CA LEU A 102 -16.99 -10.85 4.10
C LEU A 102 -15.72 -10.46 4.88
N VAL A 103 -14.66 -11.28 4.82
CA VAL A 103 -13.36 -10.96 5.42
C VAL A 103 -12.71 -9.79 4.68
N TYR A 104 -12.75 -9.77 3.35
CA TYR A 104 -12.24 -8.66 2.56
C TYR A 104 -13.05 -7.37 2.81
N ALA A 105 -14.38 -7.47 2.90
CA ALA A 105 -15.23 -6.33 3.23
C ALA A 105 -14.91 -5.77 4.63
N ALA A 106 -14.73 -6.64 5.62
CA ALA A 106 -14.33 -6.26 6.97
C ALA A 106 -12.93 -5.61 6.97
N LEU A 107 -11.97 -6.17 6.22
CA LEU A 107 -10.63 -5.60 6.08
C LEU A 107 -10.66 -4.18 5.51
N VAL A 108 -11.43 -3.93 4.44
CA VAL A 108 -11.59 -2.58 3.86
C VAL A 108 -12.16 -1.62 4.90
N ALA A 109 -13.26 -2.00 5.55
CA ALA A 109 -13.94 -1.15 6.52
C ALA A 109 -13.04 -0.85 7.74
N LEU A 110 -12.46 -1.89 8.34
CA LEU A 110 -11.65 -1.74 9.56
C LEU A 110 -10.32 -1.04 9.29
N SER A 111 -9.65 -1.30 8.16
CA SER A 111 -8.42 -0.61 7.79
C SER A 111 -8.68 0.87 7.53
N GLY A 112 -9.76 1.20 6.81
CA GLY A 112 -10.16 2.59 6.56
C GLY A 112 -10.48 3.32 7.85
N MET A 113 -11.30 2.74 8.74
CA MET A 113 -11.62 3.33 10.04
C MET A 113 -10.37 3.48 10.92
N ALA A 114 -9.52 2.45 11.00
CA ALA A 114 -8.28 2.51 11.77
C ALA A 114 -7.34 3.60 11.26
N LEU A 115 -7.21 3.74 9.94
CA LEU A 115 -6.41 4.80 9.31
C LEU A 115 -6.95 6.18 9.65
N VAL A 116 -8.26 6.41 9.52
CA VAL A 116 -8.89 7.70 9.85
C VAL A 116 -8.67 8.06 11.32
N PHE A 117 -9.01 7.16 12.26
CA PHE A 117 -8.80 7.41 13.69
C PHE A 117 -7.32 7.56 14.04
N GLY A 118 -6.44 6.81 13.37
CA GLY A 118 -5.00 6.94 13.50
C GLY A 118 -4.50 8.32 13.09
N LEU A 119 -4.90 8.80 11.91
CA LEU A 119 -4.55 10.14 11.41
C LEU A 119 -5.09 11.25 12.32
N LEU A 120 -6.34 11.16 12.77
CA LEU A 120 -6.94 12.11 13.73
C LEU A 120 -6.18 12.16 15.06
N SER A 121 -5.41 11.13 15.39
CA SER A 121 -4.61 11.10 16.62
C SER A 121 -3.23 11.76 16.47
N ILE A 122 -2.77 12.07 15.25
CA ILE A 122 -1.44 12.62 14.98
C ILE A 122 -1.45 14.13 15.17
N ASP A 123 -0.53 14.64 16.00
CA ASP A 123 -0.15 16.06 16.00
C ASP A 123 0.94 16.27 14.93
N ALA A 124 0.51 16.62 13.73
CA ALA A 124 1.42 16.80 12.59
C ALA A 124 2.40 17.96 12.82
N THR A 125 1.99 19.01 13.55
CA THR A 125 2.84 20.17 13.87
C THR A 125 3.96 19.76 14.82
N ALA A 126 3.63 19.05 15.89
CA ALA A 126 4.63 18.53 16.82
C ALA A 126 5.59 17.53 16.15
N LEU A 127 5.09 16.71 15.23
CA LEU A 127 5.89 15.77 14.45
C LEU A 127 6.84 16.52 13.51
N HIS A 128 6.34 17.52 12.78
CA HIS A 128 7.13 18.31 11.83
C HIS A 128 8.31 19.02 12.52
N ARG A 129 8.14 19.53 13.73
CA ARG A 129 9.22 20.13 14.54
C ARG A 129 10.34 19.14 14.90
N GLN A 130 10.09 17.85 14.81
CA GLN A 130 11.07 16.80 15.08
C GLN A 130 11.85 16.36 13.83
N VAL A 131 11.46 16.83 12.66
CA VAL A 131 12.17 16.54 11.41
C VAL A 131 13.50 17.31 11.42
N GLN A 132 14.59 16.59 11.17
CA GLN A 132 15.92 17.19 11.09
C GLN A 132 16.04 18.09 9.87
N PRO A 133 16.77 19.22 9.96
CA PRO A 133 17.05 20.05 8.81
C PRO A 133 17.91 19.29 7.79
N GLY A 134 17.78 19.66 6.51
CA GLY A 134 18.56 19.03 5.43
C GLY A 134 17.86 17.87 4.73
N LEU A 135 16.58 17.60 5.04
CA LEU A 135 15.80 16.62 4.27
C LEU A 135 15.73 17.04 2.78
N PRO A 136 16.08 16.16 1.83
CA PRO A 136 16.08 16.48 0.39
C PRO A 136 14.65 16.47 -0.19
N VAL A 137 13.80 17.37 0.31
CA VAL A 137 12.35 17.42 -0.02
C VAL A 137 12.07 17.53 -1.52
N ARG A 138 12.96 18.21 -2.28
CA ARG A 138 12.80 18.35 -3.73
C ARG A 138 12.91 17.01 -4.44
N TRP A 139 13.91 16.20 -4.09
CA TRP A 139 14.14 14.89 -4.69
C TRP A 139 13.07 13.88 -4.25
N ILE A 140 12.70 13.88 -2.96
CA ILE A 140 11.65 13.01 -2.45
C ILE A 140 10.31 13.36 -3.11
N GLY A 141 9.92 14.63 -3.11
CA GLY A 141 8.68 15.06 -3.78
C GLY A 141 8.72 14.80 -5.28
N GLY A 142 9.89 14.98 -5.94
CA GLY A 142 10.11 14.62 -7.35
C GLY A 142 9.89 13.13 -7.62
N PHE A 143 10.39 12.25 -6.76
CA PHE A 143 10.14 10.81 -6.84
C PHE A 143 8.65 10.48 -6.69
N LEU A 144 7.97 11.01 -5.66
CA LEU A 144 6.54 10.77 -5.43
C LEU A 144 5.70 11.23 -6.61
N ALA A 145 5.93 12.46 -7.09
CA ALA A 145 5.25 13.02 -8.25
C ALA A 145 5.55 12.21 -9.53
N GLY A 146 6.83 11.84 -9.74
CA GLY A 146 7.26 11.05 -10.89
C GLY A 146 6.55 9.70 -10.96
N VAL A 147 6.47 8.97 -9.85
CA VAL A 147 5.73 7.70 -9.79
C VAL A 147 4.24 7.92 -10.04
N ALA A 148 3.63 8.93 -9.39
CA ALA A 148 2.21 9.21 -9.58
C ALA A 148 1.88 9.60 -11.03
N VAL A 149 2.70 10.46 -11.65
CA VAL A 149 2.53 10.87 -13.06
C VAL A 149 2.76 9.68 -14.01
N THR A 150 3.76 8.84 -13.74
CA THR A 150 4.03 7.63 -14.55
C THR A 150 2.84 6.68 -14.52
N LEU A 151 2.30 6.37 -13.33
CA LEU A 151 1.14 5.49 -13.20
C LEU A 151 -0.12 6.12 -13.81
N GLY A 152 -0.38 7.40 -13.52
CA GLY A 152 -1.51 8.13 -14.09
C GLY A 152 -1.45 8.23 -15.60
N GLY A 153 -0.26 8.55 -16.14
CA GLY A 153 -0.01 8.62 -17.59
C GLY A 153 -0.16 7.27 -18.28
N LEU A 154 0.38 6.20 -17.68
CA LEU A 154 0.26 4.84 -18.22
C LEU A 154 -1.21 4.40 -18.33
N TYR A 155 -1.97 4.51 -17.26
CA TYR A 155 -3.39 4.11 -17.27
C TYR A 155 -4.26 5.07 -18.08
N GLY A 156 -3.93 6.37 -18.08
CA GLY A 156 -4.56 7.36 -18.96
C GLY A 156 -4.34 7.03 -20.44
N ALA A 157 -3.11 6.71 -20.84
CA ALA A 157 -2.79 6.31 -22.20
C ALA A 157 -3.52 5.02 -22.63
N PHE A 158 -3.61 4.03 -21.73
CA PHE A 158 -4.39 2.80 -22.00
C PHE A 158 -5.85 3.10 -22.20
N SER A 159 -6.45 3.97 -21.39
CA SER A 159 -7.85 4.37 -21.50
C SER A 159 -8.12 5.14 -22.81
N LEU A 160 -7.27 6.12 -23.13
CA LEU A 160 -7.39 6.90 -24.38
C LEU A 160 -7.22 6.03 -25.63
N ARG A 161 -6.25 5.09 -25.61
CA ARG A 161 -6.09 4.13 -26.70
C ARG A 161 -7.35 3.27 -26.87
N HIS A 162 -7.92 2.78 -25.77
CA HIS A 162 -9.17 1.98 -25.84
C HIS A 162 -10.32 2.79 -26.43
N VAL A 163 -10.50 4.05 -26.03
CA VAL A 163 -11.51 4.94 -26.61
C VAL A 163 -11.29 5.17 -28.12
N ALA A 164 -10.03 5.32 -28.55
CA ALA A 164 -9.69 5.62 -29.95
C ALA A 164 -9.75 4.39 -30.87
N THR A 165 -9.45 3.20 -30.38
CA THR A 165 -9.23 2.00 -31.21
C THR A 165 -10.12 0.81 -30.86
N GLY A 166 -10.86 0.86 -29.75
CA GLY A 166 -11.61 -0.26 -29.18
C GLY A 166 -10.71 -1.38 -28.60
N GLN A 167 -9.38 -1.21 -28.60
CA GLN A 167 -8.43 -2.24 -28.17
C GLN A 167 -7.82 -1.92 -26.80
N GLY A 168 -7.92 -2.86 -25.85
CA GLY A 168 -7.22 -2.84 -24.57
C GLY A 168 -5.78 -3.36 -24.68
N PRO A 169 -4.97 -3.23 -23.61
CA PRO A 169 -3.69 -3.91 -23.49
C PRO A 169 -3.90 -5.42 -23.39
N ALA A 170 -3.15 -6.22 -24.14
CA ALA A 170 -3.27 -7.69 -24.15
C ALA A 170 -3.14 -8.34 -22.76
N LEU A 171 -2.36 -7.73 -21.85
CA LEU A 171 -2.24 -8.20 -20.47
C LEU A 171 -3.57 -8.07 -19.71
N LEU A 172 -4.33 -7.00 -19.94
CA LEU A 172 -5.64 -6.82 -19.31
C LEU A 172 -6.65 -7.82 -19.85
N ASP A 173 -6.61 -8.11 -21.15
CA ASP A 173 -7.49 -9.11 -21.77
C ASP A 173 -7.21 -10.52 -21.19
N ALA A 174 -5.95 -10.87 -20.98
CA ALA A 174 -5.54 -12.14 -20.35
C ALA A 174 -5.99 -12.25 -18.88
N MET A 175 -6.10 -11.14 -18.16
CA MET A 175 -6.56 -11.12 -16.77
C MET A 175 -8.09 -11.18 -16.64
N GLY A 176 -8.82 -10.95 -17.73
CA GLY A 176 -10.27 -11.02 -17.77
C GLY A 176 -11.00 -9.72 -17.34
N PRO A 177 -12.33 -9.76 -17.17
CA PRO A 177 -13.17 -8.56 -17.08
C PRO A 177 -12.86 -7.59 -15.93
N ARG A 178 -12.16 -8.06 -14.88
CA ARG A 178 -11.81 -7.24 -13.70
C ARG A 178 -10.41 -6.66 -13.76
N ALA A 179 -9.69 -6.85 -14.84
CA ALA A 179 -8.30 -6.41 -15.00
C ALA A 179 -8.12 -4.88 -14.84
N HIS A 180 -9.14 -4.09 -15.19
CA HIS A 180 -9.14 -2.63 -15.04
C HIS A 180 -9.11 -2.16 -13.58
N LEU A 181 -9.39 -3.03 -12.60
CA LEU A 181 -9.47 -2.65 -11.19
C LEU A 181 -8.12 -2.13 -10.65
N VAL A 182 -7.00 -2.70 -11.10
CA VAL A 182 -5.66 -2.20 -10.72
C VAL A 182 -5.51 -0.74 -11.13
N ALA A 183 -5.89 -0.43 -12.37
CA ALA A 183 -5.88 0.94 -12.89
C ALA A 183 -6.83 1.84 -12.10
N ALA A 184 -8.04 1.37 -11.81
CA ALA A 184 -9.05 2.14 -11.07
C ALA A 184 -8.54 2.49 -9.66
N LEU A 185 -8.02 1.53 -8.89
CA LEU A 185 -7.50 1.77 -7.55
C LEU A 185 -6.26 2.68 -7.57
N HIS A 186 -5.36 2.51 -8.55
CA HIS A 186 -4.22 3.40 -8.67
C HIS A 186 -4.63 4.82 -9.02
N LEU A 187 -5.52 5.02 -9.99
CA LEU A 187 -5.98 6.34 -10.41
C LEU A 187 -6.81 7.06 -9.33
N THR A 188 -7.52 6.34 -8.49
CA THR A 188 -8.40 6.93 -7.46
C THR A 188 -7.73 7.08 -6.10
N MET A 189 -6.80 6.20 -5.73
CA MET A 189 -6.19 6.18 -4.39
C MET A 189 -4.70 6.53 -4.42
N VAL A 190 -3.92 5.96 -5.35
CA VAL A 190 -2.46 6.08 -5.32
C VAL A 190 -1.99 7.38 -5.97
N VAL A 191 -2.47 7.68 -7.17
CA VAL A 191 -2.05 8.85 -7.95
C VAL A 191 -2.44 10.17 -7.26
N PRO A 192 -3.70 10.42 -6.85
CA PRO A 192 -4.06 11.68 -6.22
C PRO A 192 -3.34 11.89 -4.89
N VAL A 193 -3.22 10.85 -4.07
CA VAL A 193 -2.53 10.94 -2.77
C VAL A 193 -1.03 11.14 -2.97
N GLY A 194 -0.42 10.52 -3.99
CA GLY A 194 0.99 10.73 -4.34
C GLY A 194 1.29 12.15 -4.78
N LEU A 195 0.45 12.72 -5.65
CA LEU A 195 0.56 14.13 -6.10
C LEU A 195 0.35 15.11 -4.94
N LEU A 196 -0.64 14.85 -4.07
CA LEU A 196 -0.87 15.64 -2.87
C LEU A 196 0.33 15.58 -1.92
N ALA A 197 0.83 14.38 -1.65
CA ALA A 197 1.99 14.17 -0.78
C ALA A 197 3.24 14.90 -1.31
N ALA A 198 3.48 14.83 -2.63
CA ALA A 198 4.58 15.54 -3.28
C ALA A 198 4.44 17.06 -3.16
N SER A 199 3.27 17.59 -3.52
CA SER A 199 3.01 19.04 -3.47
C SER A 199 3.09 19.59 -2.04
N TRP A 200 2.54 18.89 -1.07
CA TRP A 200 2.62 19.29 0.33
C TRP A 200 4.03 19.13 0.91
N LEU A 201 4.78 18.14 0.47
CA LEU A 201 6.18 18.02 0.89
C LEU A 201 7.02 19.20 0.39
N TRP A 202 6.78 19.69 -0.84
CA TRP A 202 7.44 20.86 -1.38
C TRP A 202 7.02 22.18 -0.70
N GLN A 203 5.73 22.32 -0.37
CA GLN A 203 5.18 23.48 0.33
C GLN A 203 5.45 23.46 1.84
N GLN A 204 5.88 22.33 2.37
CA GLN A 204 6.24 22.09 3.78
C GLN A 204 5.17 22.36 4.84
N PRO A 205 3.85 22.20 4.59
CA PRO A 205 2.90 22.17 5.68
C PRO A 205 3.18 20.95 6.58
N PRO A 206 2.81 20.98 7.86
CA PRO A 206 3.09 19.90 8.81
C PRO A 206 2.62 18.50 8.34
N TRP A 207 1.54 18.43 7.61
CA TRP A 207 0.99 17.20 7.04
C TRP A 207 1.77 16.65 5.82
N GLY A 208 2.54 17.47 5.13
CA GLY A 208 3.29 17.04 3.95
C GLY A 208 4.27 15.90 4.24
N TYR A 209 4.98 16.00 5.37
CA TYR A 209 5.88 14.94 5.82
C TYR A 209 5.12 13.64 6.19
N VAL A 210 3.97 13.75 6.85
CA VAL A 210 3.14 12.61 7.24
C VAL A 210 2.67 11.85 5.99
N TRP A 211 2.03 12.55 5.04
CA TRP A 211 1.51 11.94 3.82
C TRP A 211 2.61 11.34 2.95
N ALA A 212 3.75 12.03 2.80
CA ALA A 212 4.89 11.49 2.05
C ALA A 212 5.42 10.20 2.65
N THR A 213 5.50 10.12 4.00
CA THR A 213 5.96 8.90 4.67
C THR A 213 4.94 7.76 4.55
N LEU A 214 3.65 8.04 4.75
CA LEU A 214 2.59 7.05 4.58
C LEU A 214 2.59 6.48 3.17
N TRP A 215 2.65 7.36 2.16
CA TRP A 215 2.65 6.95 0.76
C TRP A 215 3.87 6.09 0.41
N ALA A 216 5.06 6.46 0.89
CA ALA A 216 6.28 5.69 0.65
C ALA A 216 6.22 4.30 1.32
N VAL A 217 5.74 4.21 2.57
CA VAL A 217 5.59 2.92 3.28
C VAL A 217 4.53 2.05 2.62
N ALA A 218 3.34 2.59 2.33
CA ALA A 218 2.28 1.86 1.65
C ALA A 218 2.73 1.43 0.24
N GLY A 219 3.38 2.34 -0.50
CA GLY A 219 3.92 2.08 -1.83
C GLY A 219 4.96 0.96 -1.84
N ALA A 220 5.88 0.93 -0.86
CA ALA A 220 6.86 -0.15 -0.72
C ALA A 220 6.17 -1.52 -0.58
N ALA A 221 5.17 -1.63 0.30
CA ALA A 221 4.42 -2.86 0.51
C ALA A 221 3.58 -3.25 -0.72
N CYS A 222 2.90 -2.29 -1.37
CA CYS A 222 2.14 -2.52 -2.61
C CYS A 222 3.04 -3.01 -3.75
N MET A 223 4.19 -2.38 -3.95
CA MET A 223 5.12 -2.76 -5.03
C MET A 223 5.77 -4.11 -4.76
N LEU A 224 6.06 -4.44 -3.50
CA LEU A 224 6.52 -5.77 -3.12
C LEU A 224 5.46 -6.83 -3.43
N SER A 225 4.19 -6.57 -3.09
CA SER A 225 3.06 -7.46 -3.38
C SER A 225 2.87 -7.66 -4.89
N LEU A 226 2.90 -6.58 -5.69
CA LEU A 226 2.79 -6.65 -7.15
C LEU A 226 3.98 -7.36 -7.80
N SER A 227 5.18 -7.18 -7.23
CA SER A 227 6.39 -7.90 -7.68
C SER A 227 6.26 -9.38 -7.39
N ALA A 228 5.87 -9.78 -6.18
CA ALA A 228 5.64 -11.17 -5.82
C ALA A 228 4.50 -11.81 -6.65
N ALA A 229 3.42 -11.07 -6.89
CA ALA A 229 2.35 -11.50 -7.78
C ALA A 229 2.84 -11.76 -9.22
N THR A 230 3.77 -10.94 -9.71
CA THR A 230 4.38 -11.16 -11.03
C THR A 230 5.29 -12.39 -11.03
N VAL A 231 6.12 -12.55 -10.00
CA VAL A 231 6.97 -13.74 -9.84
C VAL A 231 6.13 -15.01 -9.77
N ALA A 232 5.10 -15.02 -8.93
CA ALA A 232 4.21 -16.18 -8.80
C ALA A 232 3.49 -16.50 -10.12
N ALA A 233 3.05 -15.49 -10.87
CA ALA A 233 2.41 -15.69 -12.17
C ALA A 233 3.35 -16.36 -13.19
N VAL A 234 4.66 -16.15 -13.10
CA VAL A 234 5.65 -16.77 -14.00
C VAL A 234 6.13 -18.13 -13.47
N VAL A 235 6.32 -18.27 -12.16
CA VAL A 235 6.91 -19.50 -11.58
C VAL A 235 5.87 -20.62 -11.43
N VAL A 236 4.66 -20.29 -10.98
CA VAL A 236 3.61 -21.29 -10.72
C VAL A 236 2.36 -21.09 -11.59
N GLY A 237 2.24 -19.97 -12.27
CA GLY A 237 1.14 -19.67 -13.19
C GLY A 237 1.53 -19.82 -14.66
N PRO A 238 0.61 -19.48 -15.57
CA PRO A 238 0.81 -19.61 -17.01
C PRO A 238 1.54 -18.41 -17.66
N SER A 239 2.00 -17.42 -16.91
CA SER A 239 2.66 -16.23 -17.47
C SER A 239 4.08 -16.55 -17.92
N THR A 240 4.48 -15.99 -19.08
CA THR A 240 5.86 -16.05 -19.58
C THR A 240 6.59 -14.70 -19.52
N THR A 241 5.91 -13.65 -19.08
CA THR A 241 6.45 -12.28 -19.10
C THR A 241 6.88 -11.76 -17.74
N TRP A 242 8.11 -11.29 -17.65
CA TRP A 242 8.68 -10.57 -16.51
C TRP A 242 8.51 -9.04 -16.61
N MET A 243 7.93 -8.55 -17.71
CA MET A 243 7.79 -7.12 -18.01
C MET A 243 7.22 -6.29 -16.82
N PRO A 244 6.14 -6.72 -16.14
CA PRO A 244 5.60 -5.93 -15.03
C PRO A 244 6.58 -5.74 -13.87
N LEU A 245 7.53 -6.69 -13.69
CA LEU A 245 8.53 -6.59 -12.62
C LEU A 245 9.50 -5.43 -12.86
N LEU A 246 9.80 -5.10 -14.13
CA LEU A 246 10.65 -3.96 -14.49
C LEU A 246 10.04 -2.61 -14.07
N LEU A 247 8.74 -2.55 -13.87
CA LEU A 247 8.05 -1.37 -13.35
C LEU A 247 7.94 -1.42 -11.82
N TRP A 248 7.45 -2.53 -11.27
CA TRP A 248 7.13 -2.61 -9.84
C TRP A 248 8.36 -2.64 -8.95
N ALA A 249 9.40 -3.39 -9.31
CA ALA A 249 10.57 -3.55 -8.46
C ALA A 249 11.37 -2.24 -8.27
N PRO A 250 11.70 -1.46 -9.31
CA PRO A 250 12.40 -0.17 -9.14
C PRO A 250 11.58 0.84 -8.33
N ILE A 251 10.26 0.94 -8.55
CA ILE A 251 9.38 1.81 -7.77
C ILE A 251 9.39 1.36 -6.30
N GLY A 252 9.30 0.05 -6.05
CA GLY A 252 9.35 -0.51 -4.70
C GLY A 252 10.65 -0.18 -3.97
N VAL A 253 11.79 -0.36 -4.62
CA VAL A 253 13.11 0.02 -4.08
C VAL A 253 13.15 1.52 -3.78
N GLY A 254 12.68 2.37 -4.70
CA GLY A 254 12.58 3.81 -4.47
C GLY A 254 11.72 4.16 -3.27
N CYS A 255 10.56 3.50 -3.11
CA CYS A 255 9.67 3.69 -1.96
C CYS A 255 10.35 3.29 -0.64
N VAL A 256 11.10 2.18 -0.60
CA VAL A 256 11.88 1.75 0.58
C VAL A 256 12.95 2.78 0.92
N LEU A 257 13.71 3.25 -0.06
CA LEU A 257 14.76 4.25 0.14
C LEU A 257 14.17 5.58 0.65
N VAL A 258 13.13 6.08 -0.01
CA VAL A 258 12.44 7.32 0.38
C VAL A 258 11.83 7.19 1.78
N GLY A 259 11.10 6.10 2.05
CA GLY A 259 10.55 5.82 3.37
C GLY A 259 11.63 5.74 4.44
N GLY A 260 12.75 5.08 4.15
CA GLY A 260 13.91 5.01 5.04
C GLY A 260 14.53 6.37 5.34
N VAL A 261 14.71 7.23 4.33
CA VAL A 261 15.20 8.61 4.50
C VAL A 261 14.25 9.43 5.35
N LEU A 262 12.95 9.39 5.03
CA LEU A 262 11.93 10.09 5.81
C LEU A 262 11.93 9.63 7.27
N LEU A 263 11.88 8.32 7.55
CA LEU A 263 11.86 7.80 8.91
C LEU A 263 13.15 8.12 9.69
N ARG A 264 14.32 8.10 9.04
CA ARG A 264 15.59 8.48 9.67
C ARG A 264 15.68 9.97 9.98
N ALA A 265 15.00 10.82 9.21
CA ALA A 265 14.96 12.26 9.43
C ALA A 265 14.22 12.66 10.73
N LEU A 266 13.43 11.78 11.34
CA LEU A 266 12.88 12.03 12.68
C LEU A 266 13.95 11.88 13.75
N ARG A 267 14.02 12.87 14.67
CA ARG A 267 14.88 12.78 15.85
C ARG A 267 14.52 11.54 16.66
N PRO A 268 15.51 10.85 17.26
CA PRO A 268 15.26 9.73 18.16
C PRO A 268 14.31 10.13 19.30
N ASP A 269 13.45 9.20 19.71
CA ASP A 269 12.56 9.42 20.86
C ASP A 269 13.39 9.53 22.14
N SER A 270 13.21 10.60 22.92
CA SER A 270 14.00 10.90 24.13
C SER A 270 13.83 9.89 25.28
N ARG A 271 13.03 8.84 25.10
CA ARG A 271 12.77 7.79 26.10
C ARG A 271 13.67 6.55 25.99
N THR A 272 14.66 6.56 25.11
CA THR A 272 15.62 5.44 24.93
C THR A 272 16.98 5.69 25.60
N ARG A 273 17.03 6.61 26.57
CA ARG A 273 18.18 6.76 27.48
C ARG A 273 17.80 6.42 28.91
#